data_8472a2b6234e6679709079b40274ad5a
#
_entry.id   8472a2b6234e6679709079b40274ad5a
#
_cell.length_a   1.000
_cell.length_b   1.000
_cell.length_c   1.000
_cell.angle_alpha   90.00
_cell.angle_beta   90.00
_cell.angle_gamma   90.00
#
_symmetry.space_group_name_H-M   'P 1'
#
loop_
_entity.id
_entity.type
_entity.pdbx_description
1 polymer ?
#
loop_
_entity_poly.entity_id
_entity_poly.type
_entity_poly.pdbx_seq_one_letter_code
_entity_poly.pdbx_strand_id
1 'polypeptide(L)'
;MLYRLRQRSSDEGGFTLIELLVVILIIGILAAIAIPSFLSQKSKASDSSAKELARTAETTAETYATDNGGIYTGMNAAELQKYEPTIQIAVGNGNAYLSDVKVPVAGEYVVTATATDTHTFSIEKKANGEVLRTCTPAGKTGSEGGGCQNSVW
;
A
#
# COMPACT_ATOMS: atom_id res chain seq x y z
N MET A 1 47.68 2.38 -48.66
CA MET A 1 46.35 1.88 -48.14
C MET A 1 46.09 2.28 -46.68
N LEU A 2 46.80 3.29 -46.14
CA LEU A 2 46.74 3.74 -44.74
C LEU A 2 46.16 5.15 -44.56
N TYR A 3 45.68 5.78 -45.61
CA TYR A 3 45.19 7.17 -45.58
C TYR A 3 43.69 7.30 -45.27
N ARG A 4 42.94 6.20 -45.25
CA ARG A 4 41.48 6.20 -45.01
C ARG A 4 41.05 5.98 -43.55
N LEU A 5 41.97 5.71 -42.63
CA LEU A 5 41.66 5.47 -41.22
C LEU A 5 41.78 6.71 -40.33
N ARG A 6 42.24 7.84 -40.87
CA ARG A 6 42.49 9.07 -40.10
C ARG A 6 41.39 10.12 -40.18
N GLN A 7 40.32 9.86 -40.93
CA GLN A 7 39.21 10.80 -41.14
C GLN A 7 37.94 10.51 -40.38
N ARG A 8 37.95 9.55 -39.44
CA ARG A 8 36.76 9.22 -38.62
C ARG A 8 36.78 9.76 -37.19
N SER A 9 37.75 10.56 -36.80
CA SER A 9 37.86 11.09 -35.43
C SER A 9 37.63 12.60 -35.31
N SER A 10 36.96 13.23 -36.29
CA SER A 10 36.72 14.69 -36.27
C SER A 10 35.27 15.11 -36.02
N ASP A 11 34.38 14.20 -35.62
CA ASP A 11 32.99 14.52 -35.28
C ASP A 11 32.64 14.19 -33.83
N GLU A 12 33.63 14.14 -32.94
CA GLU A 12 33.37 14.14 -31.50
C GLU A 12 33.15 15.59 -31.04
N GLY A 13 31.98 16.13 -31.35
CA GLY A 13 31.48 17.35 -30.73
C GLY A 13 31.32 17.11 -29.23
N GLY A 14 32.35 17.49 -28.45
CA GLY A 14 32.28 17.38 -26.97
C GLY A 14 31.15 18.24 -26.44
N PHE A 15 30.40 17.73 -25.44
CA PHE A 15 29.39 18.49 -24.70
C PHE A 15 30.04 19.74 -24.06
N THR A 16 29.37 20.87 -24.18
CA THR A 16 29.79 22.07 -23.46
C THR A 16 29.35 22.00 -22.00
N LEU A 17 30.14 22.61 -21.13
CA LEU A 17 29.80 22.68 -19.69
C LEU A 17 28.43 23.32 -19.48
N ILE A 18 28.05 24.32 -20.27
CA ILE A 18 26.78 25.03 -20.17
C ILE A 18 25.60 24.12 -20.59
N GLU A 19 25.75 23.29 -21.61
CA GLU A 19 24.71 22.33 -22.01
C GLU A 19 24.41 21.34 -20.88
N LEU A 20 25.44 20.80 -20.21
CA LEU A 20 25.28 19.93 -19.09
C LEU A 20 24.61 20.66 -17.92
N LEU A 21 25.03 21.90 -17.62
CA LEU A 21 24.53 22.69 -16.50
C LEU A 21 23.03 23.02 -16.66
N VAL A 22 22.62 23.42 -17.88
CA VAL A 22 21.20 23.69 -18.18
C VAL A 22 20.36 22.44 -18.06
N VAL A 23 20.84 21.28 -18.52
CA VAL A 23 20.10 20.01 -18.41
C VAL A 23 19.87 19.63 -16.95
N ILE A 24 20.91 19.66 -16.11
CA ILE A 24 20.73 19.32 -14.68
C ILE A 24 19.85 20.35 -13.95
N LEU A 25 19.88 21.62 -14.35
CA LEU A 25 18.98 22.63 -13.79
C LEU A 25 17.52 22.30 -14.13
N ILE A 26 17.22 21.98 -15.38
CA ILE A 26 15.85 21.62 -15.81
C ILE A 26 15.39 20.35 -15.09
N ILE A 27 16.23 19.32 -15.03
CA ILE A 27 15.91 18.08 -14.31
C ILE A 27 15.64 18.38 -12.84
N GLY A 28 16.44 19.21 -12.19
CA GLY A 28 16.26 19.61 -10.79
C GLY A 28 14.92 20.28 -10.53
N ILE A 29 14.50 21.21 -11.41
CA ILE A 29 13.19 21.88 -11.29
C ILE A 29 12.05 20.89 -11.49
N LEU A 30 12.11 20.05 -12.50
CA LEU A 30 11.07 19.05 -12.77
C LEU A 30 10.98 18.02 -11.64
N ALA A 31 12.10 17.54 -11.14
CA ALA A 31 12.16 16.59 -10.04
C ALA A 31 11.58 17.18 -8.74
N ALA A 32 11.82 18.46 -8.44
CA ALA A 32 11.29 19.13 -7.27
C ALA A 32 9.76 19.11 -7.20
N ILE A 33 9.08 19.12 -8.35
CA ILE A 33 7.61 19.05 -8.44
C ILE A 33 7.11 17.60 -8.52
N ALA A 34 7.81 16.77 -9.31
CA ALA A 34 7.35 15.43 -9.62
C ALA A 34 7.53 14.44 -8.46
N ILE A 35 8.61 14.53 -7.69
CA ILE A 35 8.91 13.58 -6.60
C ILE A 35 7.85 13.62 -5.49
N PRO A 36 7.47 14.77 -4.91
CA PRO A 36 6.43 14.82 -3.89
C PRO A 36 5.08 14.28 -4.39
N SER A 37 4.69 14.62 -5.61
CA SER A 37 3.45 14.12 -6.23
C SER A 37 3.47 12.61 -6.39
N PHE A 38 4.58 12.04 -6.85
CA PHE A 38 4.76 10.60 -7.01
C PHE A 38 4.69 9.85 -5.67
N LEU A 39 5.34 10.37 -4.63
CA LEU A 39 5.31 9.78 -3.29
C LEU A 39 3.90 9.77 -2.71
N SER A 40 3.14 10.86 -2.87
CA SER A 40 1.74 10.91 -2.45
C SER A 40 0.86 9.89 -3.17
N GLN A 41 1.06 9.69 -4.47
CA GLN A 41 0.33 8.67 -5.23
C GLN A 41 0.69 7.25 -4.80
N LYS A 42 1.98 7.00 -4.52
CA LYS A 42 2.45 5.70 -4.00
C LYS A 42 1.81 5.37 -2.66
N SER A 43 1.75 6.33 -1.73
CA SER A 43 1.07 6.13 -0.44
C SER A 43 -0.41 5.80 -0.63
N LYS A 44 -1.14 6.55 -1.46
CA LYS A 44 -2.55 6.27 -1.77
C LYS A 44 -2.78 4.88 -2.38
N ALA A 45 -1.87 4.42 -3.22
CA ALA A 45 -1.93 3.08 -3.80
C ALA A 45 -1.73 1.99 -2.72
N SER A 46 -0.78 2.19 -1.80
CA SER A 46 -0.55 1.31 -0.67
C SER A 46 -1.77 1.24 0.26
N ASP A 47 -2.37 2.40 0.57
CA ASP A 47 -3.59 2.47 1.37
C ASP A 47 -4.78 1.75 0.71
N SER A 48 -4.93 1.88 -0.61
CA SER A 48 -5.95 1.15 -1.36
C SER A 48 -5.76 -0.36 -1.27
N SER A 49 -4.52 -0.83 -1.33
CA SER A 49 -4.18 -2.24 -1.16
C SER A 49 -4.52 -2.74 0.25
N ALA A 50 -4.26 -1.92 1.29
CA ALA A 50 -4.60 -2.28 2.66
C ALA A 50 -6.12 -2.35 2.89
N LYS A 51 -6.89 -1.42 2.31
CA LYS A 51 -8.36 -1.45 2.36
C LYS A 51 -8.93 -2.70 1.68
N GLU A 52 -8.42 -3.04 0.51
CA GLU A 52 -8.83 -4.25 -0.21
C GLU A 52 -8.50 -5.51 0.58
N LEU A 53 -7.30 -5.58 1.16
CA LEU A 53 -6.90 -6.69 2.01
C LEU A 53 -7.80 -6.81 3.26
N ALA A 54 -8.18 -5.68 3.89
CA ALA A 54 -9.09 -5.70 5.03
C ALA A 54 -10.48 -6.23 4.64
N ARG A 55 -11.00 -5.87 3.44
CA ARG A 55 -12.26 -6.42 2.92
C ARG A 55 -12.17 -7.90 2.58
N THR A 56 -11.07 -8.33 1.99
CA THR A 56 -10.81 -9.74 1.74
C THR A 56 -10.79 -10.52 3.04
N ALA A 57 -10.12 -10.00 4.07
CA ALA A 57 -10.09 -10.61 5.39
C ALA A 57 -11.47 -10.63 6.07
N GLU A 58 -12.30 -9.57 5.91
CA GLU A 58 -13.72 -9.54 6.35
C GLU A 58 -14.51 -10.69 5.72
N THR A 59 -14.47 -10.82 4.39
CA THR A 59 -15.19 -11.87 3.67
C THR A 59 -14.71 -13.27 4.06
N THR A 60 -13.40 -13.44 4.24
CA THR A 60 -12.81 -14.71 4.65
C THR A 60 -13.17 -15.05 6.09
N ALA A 61 -13.28 -14.06 6.99
CA ALA A 61 -13.74 -14.26 8.36
C ALA A 61 -15.20 -14.78 8.40
N GLU A 62 -16.08 -14.26 7.54
CA GLU A 62 -17.45 -14.76 7.43
C GLU A 62 -17.50 -16.20 6.88
N THR A 63 -16.62 -16.51 5.92
CA THR A 63 -16.47 -17.87 5.40
C THR A 63 -15.99 -18.82 6.48
N TYR A 64 -14.96 -18.42 7.26
CA TYR A 64 -14.47 -19.18 8.41
C TYR A 64 -15.60 -19.46 9.41
N ALA A 65 -16.39 -18.46 9.76
CA ALA A 65 -17.49 -18.63 10.69
C ALA A 65 -18.56 -19.59 10.15
N THR A 66 -18.87 -19.52 8.86
CA THR A 66 -19.84 -20.42 8.21
C THR A 66 -19.43 -21.88 8.38
N ASP A 67 -18.16 -22.20 8.19
CA ASP A 67 -17.61 -23.56 8.33
C ASP A 67 -17.49 -23.99 9.81
N ASN A 68 -17.42 -23.03 10.72
CA ASN A 68 -17.29 -23.27 12.17
C ASN A 68 -18.60 -23.03 12.97
N GLY A 69 -19.75 -23.19 12.32
CA GLY A 69 -21.04 -23.10 12.99
C GLY A 69 -21.42 -21.70 13.48
N GLY A 70 -20.94 -20.65 12.80
CA GLY A 70 -21.19 -19.24 13.15
C GLY A 70 -20.24 -18.68 14.20
N ILE A 71 -19.13 -19.36 14.49
CA ILE A 71 -18.21 -19.02 15.58
C ILE A 71 -16.87 -18.55 15.01
N TYR A 72 -16.33 -17.43 15.51
CA TYR A 72 -15.01 -16.89 15.14
C TYR A 72 -13.89 -17.37 16.06
N THR A 73 -14.19 -18.13 17.13
CA THR A 73 -13.18 -18.61 18.09
C THR A 73 -12.09 -19.41 17.40
N GLY A 74 -10.83 -19.04 17.66
CA GLY A 74 -9.66 -19.67 17.02
C GLY A 74 -9.23 -19.02 15.71
N MET A 75 -10.03 -18.12 15.16
CA MET A 75 -9.66 -17.36 13.97
C MET A 75 -8.42 -16.48 14.24
N ASN A 76 -7.48 -16.53 13.34
CA ASN A 76 -6.26 -15.71 13.33
C ASN A 76 -5.78 -15.52 11.90
N ALA A 77 -4.75 -14.70 11.67
CA ALA A 77 -4.27 -14.39 10.34
C ALA A 77 -3.83 -15.65 9.54
N ALA A 78 -3.20 -16.62 10.20
CA ALA A 78 -2.75 -17.85 9.54
C ALA A 78 -3.93 -18.76 9.17
N GLU A 79 -5.00 -18.81 9.98
CA GLU A 79 -6.22 -19.52 9.62
C GLU A 79 -6.92 -18.84 8.43
N LEU A 80 -7.05 -17.51 8.41
CA LEU A 80 -7.63 -16.80 7.27
C LEU A 80 -6.82 -17.04 5.98
N GLN A 81 -5.50 -17.08 6.06
CA GLN A 81 -4.65 -17.37 4.89
C GLN A 81 -4.86 -18.80 4.33
N LYS A 82 -5.28 -19.77 5.15
CA LYS A 82 -5.62 -21.12 4.63
C LYS A 82 -6.89 -21.11 3.79
N TYR A 83 -7.88 -20.29 4.16
CA TYR A 83 -9.11 -20.10 3.40
C TYR A 83 -8.89 -19.26 2.15
N GLU A 84 -8.07 -18.21 2.27
CA GLU A 84 -7.75 -17.29 1.17
C GLU A 84 -6.24 -17.08 1.08
N PRO A 85 -5.53 -17.86 0.25
CA PRO A 85 -4.07 -17.80 0.12
C PRO A 85 -3.51 -16.47 -0.38
N THR A 86 -4.35 -15.60 -0.94
CA THR A 86 -3.95 -14.25 -1.38
C THR A 86 -3.77 -13.27 -0.23
N ILE A 87 -4.27 -13.60 0.98
CA ILE A 87 -4.07 -12.81 2.18
C ILE A 87 -2.58 -12.82 2.57
N GLN A 88 -1.94 -11.68 2.44
CA GLN A 88 -0.56 -11.48 2.86
C GLN A 88 -0.53 -11.25 4.38
N ILE A 89 0.22 -12.09 5.10
CA ILE A 89 0.39 -11.98 6.57
C ILE A 89 1.80 -11.56 6.99
N ALA A 90 2.73 -11.45 6.03
CA ALA A 90 4.11 -11.08 6.27
C ALA A 90 4.44 -9.72 5.68
N VAL A 91 5.23 -8.94 6.40
CA VAL A 91 5.77 -7.66 5.93
C VAL A 91 6.68 -7.90 4.72
N GLY A 92 6.56 -7.07 3.69
CA GLY A 92 7.50 -7.04 2.56
C GLY A 92 7.06 -7.81 1.31
N ASN A 93 5.97 -8.57 1.34
CA ASN A 93 5.46 -9.33 0.20
C ASN A 93 4.33 -8.62 -0.56
N GLY A 94 4.30 -7.30 -0.57
CA GLY A 94 3.27 -6.53 -1.26
C GLY A 94 3.14 -5.11 -0.72
N ASN A 95 2.06 -4.44 -1.11
CA ASN A 95 1.76 -3.08 -0.66
C ASN A 95 1.07 -3.02 0.70
N ALA A 96 0.58 -4.16 1.21
CA ALA A 96 -0.11 -4.27 2.49
C ALA A 96 -0.03 -5.71 3.02
N TYR A 97 -0.21 -5.87 4.32
CA TYR A 97 -0.30 -7.17 4.98
C TYR A 97 -1.35 -7.13 6.10
N LEU A 98 -1.96 -8.28 6.40
CA LEU A 98 -2.89 -8.45 7.50
C LEU A 98 -2.08 -8.51 8.80
N SER A 99 -2.08 -7.40 9.53
CA SER A 99 -1.21 -7.22 10.71
C SER A 99 -1.82 -7.75 12.00
N ASP A 100 -3.15 -7.81 12.07
CA ASP A 100 -3.83 -8.24 13.28
C ASP A 100 -5.20 -8.85 12.99
N VAL A 101 -5.55 -9.89 13.73
CA VAL A 101 -6.88 -10.52 13.76
C VAL A 101 -7.23 -10.83 15.21
N LYS A 102 -8.29 -10.23 15.71
CA LYS A 102 -8.78 -10.39 17.08
C LYS A 102 -10.20 -10.89 17.10
N VAL A 103 -10.50 -11.72 18.08
CA VAL A 103 -11.86 -12.17 18.42
C VAL A 103 -12.11 -11.77 19.88
N PRO A 104 -12.55 -10.53 20.15
CA PRO A 104 -12.68 -10.00 21.50
C PRO A 104 -13.71 -10.77 22.35
N VAL A 105 -14.86 -11.04 21.76
CA VAL A 105 -15.96 -11.80 22.37
C VAL A 105 -16.67 -12.63 21.31
N ALA A 106 -17.55 -13.53 21.75
CA ALA A 106 -18.33 -14.35 20.83
C ALA A 106 -19.20 -13.48 19.90
N GLY A 107 -19.15 -13.76 18.60
CA GLY A 107 -19.89 -13.02 17.57
C GLY A 107 -19.22 -11.73 17.09
N GLU A 108 -18.05 -11.38 17.61
CA GLU A 108 -17.28 -10.20 17.19
C GLU A 108 -15.92 -10.60 16.62
N TYR A 109 -15.40 -9.78 15.71
CA TYR A 109 -14.01 -9.84 15.30
C TYR A 109 -13.50 -8.46 14.87
N VAL A 110 -12.19 -8.34 14.87
CA VAL A 110 -11.47 -7.20 14.27
C VAL A 110 -10.40 -7.73 13.36
N VAL A 111 -10.39 -7.29 12.11
CA VAL A 111 -9.30 -7.53 11.16
C VAL A 111 -8.62 -6.21 10.85
N THR A 112 -7.29 -6.18 10.87
CA THR A 112 -6.50 -4.98 10.63
C THR A 112 -5.46 -5.25 9.56
N ALA A 113 -5.52 -4.50 8.46
CA ALA A 113 -4.50 -4.48 7.44
C ALA A 113 -3.62 -3.24 7.58
N THR A 114 -2.32 -3.41 7.39
CA THR A 114 -1.32 -2.35 7.45
C THR A 114 -0.70 -2.14 6.08
N ALA A 115 -0.71 -0.90 5.61
CA ALA A 115 -0.06 -0.47 4.39
C ALA A 115 1.46 -0.32 4.59
N THR A 116 2.24 -0.29 3.51
CA THR A 116 3.71 -0.15 3.59
C THR A 116 4.18 1.18 4.16
N ASP A 117 3.33 2.19 4.15
CA ASP A 117 3.55 3.51 4.78
C ASP A 117 3.09 3.56 6.25
N THR A 118 2.79 2.40 6.85
CA THR A 118 2.36 2.21 8.25
C THR A 118 0.92 2.65 8.56
N HIS A 119 0.15 3.09 7.57
CA HIS A 119 -1.27 3.34 7.74
C HIS A 119 -2.01 2.03 8.02
N THR A 120 -2.95 2.04 8.95
CA THR A 120 -3.75 0.86 9.28
C THR A 120 -5.21 1.07 8.91
N PHE A 121 -5.84 0.01 8.43
CA PHE A 121 -7.25 -0.03 8.08
C PHE A 121 -7.88 -1.24 8.75
N SER A 122 -8.85 -0.99 9.62
CA SER A 122 -9.49 -2.05 10.40
C SER A 122 -10.96 -2.15 10.07
N ILE A 123 -11.46 -3.37 10.06
CA ILE A 123 -12.88 -3.69 10.01
C ILE A 123 -13.22 -4.43 11.30
N GLU A 124 -14.19 -3.92 12.03
CA GLU A 124 -14.70 -4.51 13.25
C GLU A 124 -16.16 -4.90 13.04
N LYS A 125 -16.48 -6.16 13.25
CA LYS A 125 -17.84 -6.65 13.33
C LYS A 125 -18.24 -6.80 14.79
N LYS A 126 -19.36 -6.20 15.15
CA LYS A 126 -19.96 -6.28 16.46
C LYS A 126 -20.95 -7.46 16.56
N ALA A 127 -21.21 -7.92 17.77
CA ALA A 127 -22.17 -8.99 18.02
C ALA A 127 -23.60 -8.66 17.55
N ASN A 128 -23.96 -7.39 17.46
CA ASN A 128 -25.24 -6.92 16.91
C ASN A 128 -25.30 -6.93 15.38
N GLY A 129 -24.20 -7.33 14.69
CA GLY A 129 -24.07 -7.32 13.24
C GLY A 129 -23.61 -6.00 12.63
N GLU A 130 -23.39 -4.96 13.45
CA GLU A 130 -22.84 -3.69 12.97
C GLU A 130 -21.39 -3.87 12.53
N VAL A 131 -21.03 -3.27 11.38
CA VAL A 131 -19.67 -3.28 10.84
C VAL A 131 -19.11 -1.86 10.87
N LEU A 132 -18.05 -1.67 11.63
CA LEU A 132 -17.31 -0.41 11.74
C LEU A 132 -16.02 -0.49 10.93
N ARG A 133 -15.71 0.60 10.21
CA ARG A 133 -14.47 0.74 9.45
C ARG A 133 -13.65 1.89 10.02
N THR A 134 -12.50 1.58 10.59
CA THR A 134 -11.61 2.55 11.21
C THR A 134 -10.24 2.56 10.55
N CYS A 135 -9.51 3.66 10.67
CA CYS A 135 -8.18 3.81 10.10
C CYS A 135 -7.29 4.72 10.95
N THR A 136 -5.97 4.50 10.85
CA THR A 136 -4.95 5.34 11.50
C THR A 136 -3.73 5.51 10.57
N PRO A 137 -3.07 6.70 10.59
CA PRO A 137 -3.51 7.94 11.25
C PRO A 137 -4.73 8.55 10.55
N ALA A 138 -5.59 9.20 11.33
CA ALA A 138 -6.68 10.00 10.78
C ALA A 138 -6.07 11.20 10.06
N GLY A 139 -6.14 11.22 8.72
CA GLY A 139 -5.69 12.34 7.91
C GLY A 139 -6.61 13.55 8.07
N LYS A 140 -6.05 14.75 8.01
CA LYS A 140 -6.84 15.97 7.77
C LYS A 140 -7.37 15.94 6.35
N THR A 141 -8.59 16.42 6.17
CA THR A 141 -9.26 16.52 4.87
C THR A 141 -8.30 16.90 3.74
N GLY A 142 -8.02 15.97 2.83
CA GLY A 142 -7.53 16.31 1.50
C GLY A 142 -6.18 15.73 1.04
N SER A 143 -5.27 15.22 1.87
CA SER A 143 -3.97 14.80 1.32
C SER A 143 -3.14 13.77 2.08
N GLU A 144 -3.45 13.44 3.30
CA GLU A 144 -2.62 12.51 4.06
C GLU A 144 -3.50 11.42 4.67
N GLY A 145 -3.27 10.16 4.30
CA GLY A 145 -3.95 9.02 4.87
C GLY A 145 -4.99 8.33 3.99
N GLY A 146 -4.79 8.28 2.66
CA GLY A 146 -5.48 7.34 1.75
C GLY A 146 -7.01 7.28 1.82
N GLY A 147 -7.66 8.39 2.18
CA GLY A 147 -9.10 8.44 2.40
C GLY A 147 -9.53 8.02 3.82
N CYS A 148 -8.62 8.11 4.80
CA CYS A 148 -8.93 8.02 6.22
C CYS A 148 -9.39 9.40 6.71
N GLN A 149 -10.69 9.62 6.87
CA GLN A 149 -11.26 10.87 7.37
C GLN A 149 -11.88 10.64 8.74
N ASN A 150 -11.48 11.44 9.74
CA ASN A 150 -11.99 11.28 11.11
C ASN A 150 -11.91 9.85 11.65
N SER A 151 -10.82 9.14 11.32
CA SER A 151 -10.59 7.72 11.67
C SER A 151 -11.57 6.73 11.03
N VAL A 152 -12.29 7.11 9.96
CA VAL A 152 -13.23 6.25 9.21
C VAL A 152 -12.85 6.21 7.72
N TRP A 153 -13.08 5.08 7.04
CA TRP A 153 -12.78 4.88 5.62
C TRP A 153 -13.86 4.11 4.85
#